data_3c7f10646a11ed4932df1c103a162c41
#
_entry.id   3c7f10646a11ed4932df1c103a162c41
#
_cell.length_a   1.000
_cell.length_b   1.000
_cell.length_c   1.000
_cell.angle_alpha   90.00
_cell.angle_beta   90.00
_cell.angle_gamma   90.00
#
_symmetry.space_group_name_H-M   'P 1'
#
loop_
_entity.id
_entity.type
_entity.pdbx_description
1 polymer ?
#
loop_
_entity_poly.entity_id
_entity_poly.type
_entity_poly.pdbx_seq_one_letter_code
_entity_poly.pdbx_strand_id
1 'polypeptide(L)'
;DRMAAEGIRFDQANVAAPVCTPSRYNYLTGRYATRSLGPHFNRLYPPGTMARPENMVELDPPKSRPNLPQLLQDAGYRTGFVGKSHVINHHLLNSTDNWERHGLRTFPHDADPYDPAVSAALAHNHAKWSEWMKPYGFDFVDGFYTANLREQYLDAINQHHIEWTVSKALNFLEGSRDS
;
A
#
# COMPACT_ATOMS: atom_id res chain seq x y z
N ASP A 1 -15.47 -25.82 3.42
CA ASP A 1 -15.00 -24.47 3.76
C ASP A 1 -16.21 -23.53 3.87
N ARG A 2 -16.41 -22.93 5.06
CA ARG A 2 -17.57 -22.08 5.38
C ARG A 2 -17.68 -20.86 4.46
N MET A 3 -16.56 -20.18 4.19
CA MET A 3 -16.56 -19.01 3.30
C MET A 3 -17.00 -19.36 1.88
N ALA A 4 -16.61 -20.52 1.36
CA ALA A 4 -17.03 -20.98 0.04
C ALA A 4 -18.50 -21.37 0.01
N ALA A 5 -19.06 -21.85 1.13
CA ALA A 5 -20.48 -22.22 1.23
C ALA A 5 -21.40 -21.00 1.38
N GLU A 6 -20.93 -19.94 2.02
CA GLU A 6 -21.71 -18.71 2.29
C GLU A 6 -21.43 -17.59 1.26
N GLY A 7 -20.41 -17.74 0.40
CA GLY A 7 -19.96 -16.74 -0.55
C GLY A 7 -19.89 -17.24 -1.99
N ILE A 8 -18.98 -16.64 -2.76
CA ILE A 8 -18.73 -17.01 -4.16
C ILE A 8 -17.27 -17.50 -4.29
N ARG A 9 -17.11 -18.68 -4.89
CA ARG A 9 -15.80 -19.21 -5.26
C ARG A 9 -15.55 -19.03 -6.76
N PHE A 10 -14.45 -18.36 -7.10
CA PHE A 10 -14.05 -18.15 -8.48
C PHE A 10 -13.03 -19.21 -8.89
N ASP A 11 -13.42 -20.21 -9.66
CA ASP A 11 -12.57 -21.32 -10.06
C ASP A 11 -11.58 -20.97 -11.20
N GLN A 12 -11.82 -19.86 -11.91
CA GLN A 12 -11.01 -19.41 -13.03
C GLN A 12 -10.58 -17.94 -12.89
N ALA A 13 -10.26 -17.50 -11.67
CA ALA A 13 -9.78 -16.16 -11.43
C ALA A 13 -8.32 -16.01 -11.91
N ASN A 14 -8.06 -14.99 -12.71
CA ASN A 14 -6.73 -14.66 -13.24
C ASN A 14 -6.34 -13.24 -12.86
N VAL A 15 -5.04 -13.01 -12.68
CA VAL A 15 -4.47 -11.67 -12.50
C VAL A 15 -3.98 -11.11 -13.84
N ALA A 16 -4.03 -9.78 -14.01
CA ALA A 16 -3.60 -9.12 -15.24
C ALA A 16 -2.08 -9.19 -15.47
N ALA A 17 -1.29 -9.40 -14.40
CA ALA A 17 0.15 -9.51 -14.48
C ALA A 17 0.69 -10.42 -13.37
N PRO A 18 1.76 -11.22 -13.62
CA PRO A 18 2.34 -12.13 -12.64
C PRO A 18 3.28 -11.43 -11.64
N VAL A 19 3.19 -10.11 -11.52
CA VAL A 19 4.00 -9.26 -10.63
C VAL A 19 3.10 -8.44 -9.72
N CYS A 20 3.54 -8.20 -8.48
CA CYS A 20 2.74 -7.61 -7.41
C CYS A 20 2.24 -6.20 -7.72
N THR A 21 3.11 -5.29 -8.13
CA THR A 21 2.77 -3.88 -8.35
C THR A 21 1.71 -3.68 -9.44
N PRO A 22 1.87 -4.22 -10.66
CA PRO A 22 0.84 -4.08 -11.69
C PRO A 22 -0.47 -4.80 -11.34
N SER A 23 -0.42 -5.95 -10.66
CA SER A 23 -1.63 -6.64 -10.21
C SER A 23 -2.37 -5.81 -9.15
N ARG A 24 -1.65 -5.20 -8.19
CA ARG A 24 -2.23 -4.31 -7.17
C ARG A 24 -2.86 -3.08 -7.79
N TYR A 25 -2.19 -2.47 -8.74
CA TYR A 25 -2.77 -1.36 -9.51
C TYR A 25 -4.05 -1.79 -10.22
N ASN A 26 -4.02 -2.96 -10.89
CA ASN A 26 -5.17 -3.47 -11.63
C ASN A 26 -6.39 -3.72 -10.74
N TYR A 27 -6.27 -4.49 -9.64
CA TYR A 27 -7.43 -4.79 -8.82
C TYR A 27 -7.97 -3.57 -8.06
N LEU A 28 -7.12 -2.59 -7.71
CA LEU A 28 -7.56 -1.36 -7.07
C LEU A 28 -8.24 -0.38 -8.03
N THR A 29 -7.88 -0.40 -9.31
CA THR A 29 -8.34 0.61 -10.27
C THR A 29 -9.19 0.06 -11.43
N GLY A 30 -9.21 -1.24 -11.64
CA GLY A 30 -9.81 -1.87 -12.81
C GLY A 30 -9.09 -1.54 -14.15
N ARG A 31 -7.83 -1.08 -14.10
CA ARG A 31 -7.07 -0.63 -15.26
C ARG A 31 -5.75 -1.36 -15.39
N TYR A 32 -5.27 -1.51 -16.63
CA TYR A 32 -3.92 -2.00 -16.87
C TYR A 32 -2.86 -1.01 -16.35
N ALA A 33 -1.79 -1.52 -15.80
CA ALA A 33 -0.73 -0.76 -15.15
C ALA A 33 -0.07 0.29 -16.06
N THR A 34 0.07 0.00 -17.35
CA THR A 34 0.57 0.94 -18.37
C THR A 34 -0.25 2.23 -18.50
N ARG A 35 -1.47 2.25 -17.96
CA ARG A 35 -2.36 3.43 -17.95
C ARG A 35 -2.26 4.26 -16.68
N SER A 36 -1.31 3.96 -15.78
CA SER A 36 -1.12 4.70 -14.55
C SER A 36 -0.84 6.19 -14.80
N LEU A 37 -1.46 7.03 -13.98
CA LEU A 37 -1.19 8.47 -13.87
C LEU A 37 -0.34 8.80 -12.64
N GLY A 38 0.25 7.81 -11.96
CA GLY A 38 1.12 8.01 -10.83
C GLY A 38 2.20 9.06 -11.14
N PRO A 39 2.36 10.12 -10.34
CA PRO A 39 3.22 11.25 -10.70
C PRO A 39 4.69 10.87 -10.89
N HIS A 40 5.22 10.04 -10.00
CA HIS A 40 6.60 9.58 -10.11
C HIS A 40 6.79 8.67 -11.33
N PHE A 41 5.86 7.74 -11.55
CA PHE A 41 5.87 6.84 -12.69
C PHE A 41 5.81 7.61 -14.02
N ASN A 42 4.92 8.59 -14.15
CA ASN A 42 4.81 9.39 -15.37
C ASN A 42 5.99 10.33 -15.61
N ARG A 43 6.68 10.75 -14.56
CA ARG A 43 7.92 11.54 -14.70
C ARG A 43 9.05 10.70 -15.31
N LEU A 44 9.16 9.43 -14.91
CA LEU A 44 10.18 8.51 -15.42
C LEU A 44 9.82 7.93 -16.79
N TYR A 45 8.54 7.67 -16.99
CA TYR A 45 8.00 7.01 -18.18
C TYR A 45 6.77 7.77 -18.70
N PRO A 46 6.96 8.89 -19.42
CA PRO A 46 5.85 9.70 -19.94
C PRO A 46 4.91 8.89 -20.82
N PRO A 47 3.64 9.28 -20.95
CA PRO A 47 2.71 8.71 -21.93
C PRO A 47 3.31 8.75 -23.35
N GLY A 48 3.23 7.64 -24.08
CA GLY A 48 3.85 7.50 -25.39
C GLY A 48 5.26 6.88 -25.37
N THR A 49 5.86 6.65 -24.20
CA THR A 49 7.09 5.84 -24.10
C THR A 49 6.78 4.41 -24.54
N MET A 50 7.61 3.87 -25.44
CA MET A 50 7.36 2.58 -26.09
C MET A 50 7.33 1.39 -25.13
N ALA A 51 8.10 1.44 -24.02
CA ALA A 51 8.10 0.42 -22.98
C ALA A 51 8.01 1.08 -21.60
N ARG A 52 6.84 0.97 -20.98
CA ARG A 52 6.62 1.43 -19.58
C ARG A 52 6.69 0.21 -18.66
N PRO A 53 7.69 0.12 -17.75
CA PRO A 53 7.85 -1.04 -16.89
C PRO A 53 6.72 -1.11 -15.86
N GLU A 54 5.87 -2.12 -15.96
CA GLU A 54 4.68 -2.27 -15.13
C GLU A 54 4.98 -2.44 -13.64
N ASN A 55 6.14 -2.97 -13.29
CA ASN A 55 6.57 -3.14 -11.89
C ASN A 55 6.95 -1.84 -11.18
N MET A 56 6.95 -0.71 -11.88
CA MET A 56 7.26 0.61 -11.32
C MET A 56 6.02 1.48 -11.14
N VAL A 57 4.83 0.97 -11.43
CA VAL A 57 3.61 1.77 -11.41
C VAL A 57 3.18 2.17 -10.00
N GLU A 58 2.58 3.33 -9.89
CA GLU A 58 1.92 3.86 -8.70
C GLU A 58 0.44 4.10 -8.99
N LEU A 59 -0.36 4.17 -7.94
CA LEU A 59 -1.77 4.57 -8.07
C LEU A 59 -1.88 5.98 -8.66
N ASP A 60 -2.94 6.18 -9.40
CA ASP A 60 -3.33 7.49 -9.91
C ASP A 60 -3.53 8.45 -8.73
N PRO A 61 -3.25 9.75 -8.87
CA PRO A 61 -3.47 10.71 -7.79
C PRO A 61 -4.89 10.59 -7.22
N PRO A 62 -5.07 10.75 -5.89
CA PRO A 62 -6.39 10.66 -5.28
C PRO A 62 -7.40 11.56 -6.00
N LYS A 63 -8.60 11.03 -6.24
CA LYS A 63 -9.71 11.72 -6.92
C LYS A 63 -9.46 12.09 -8.40
N SER A 64 -8.32 11.74 -8.99
CA SER A 64 -8.09 11.98 -10.43
C SER A 64 -8.93 11.03 -11.31
N ARG A 65 -9.06 9.80 -10.88
CA ARG A 65 -9.91 8.76 -11.47
C ARG A 65 -10.45 7.84 -10.38
N PRO A 66 -11.67 7.31 -10.51
CA PRO A 66 -12.24 6.38 -9.53
C PRO A 66 -11.34 5.17 -9.31
N ASN A 67 -11.25 4.72 -8.07
CA ASN A 67 -10.65 3.44 -7.68
C ASN A 67 -11.65 2.66 -6.82
N LEU A 68 -11.44 1.38 -6.63
CA LEU A 68 -12.37 0.51 -5.93
C LEU A 68 -12.65 0.96 -4.48
N PRO A 69 -11.65 1.29 -3.64
CA PRO A 69 -11.91 1.79 -2.29
C PRO A 69 -12.78 3.06 -2.25
N GLN A 70 -12.52 4.03 -3.12
CA GLN A 70 -13.34 5.26 -3.20
C GLN A 70 -14.78 4.97 -3.60
N LEU A 71 -14.99 4.10 -4.59
CA LEU A 71 -16.33 3.70 -5.01
C LEU A 71 -17.11 3.00 -3.89
N LEU A 72 -16.43 2.17 -3.10
CA LEU A 72 -17.03 1.51 -1.93
C LEU A 72 -17.35 2.53 -0.83
N GLN A 73 -16.46 3.47 -0.55
CA GLN A 73 -16.70 4.56 0.40
C GLN A 73 -17.91 5.42 -0.01
N ASP A 74 -17.99 5.80 -1.29
CA ASP A 74 -19.10 6.57 -1.85
C ASP A 74 -20.43 5.80 -1.78
N ALA A 75 -20.37 4.48 -1.79
CA ALA A 75 -21.53 3.59 -1.60
C ALA A 75 -21.87 3.32 -0.12
N GLY A 76 -21.17 3.96 0.83
CA GLY A 76 -21.43 3.84 2.26
C GLY A 76 -20.71 2.67 2.95
N TYR A 77 -19.79 1.98 2.27
CA TYR A 77 -18.96 0.97 2.91
C TYR A 77 -17.84 1.60 3.72
N ARG A 78 -17.55 1.04 4.89
CA ARG A 78 -16.33 1.34 5.61
C ARG A 78 -15.17 0.54 5.01
N THR A 79 -14.08 1.21 4.67
CA THR A 79 -12.95 0.63 3.95
C THR A 79 -11.71 0.56 4.80
N GLY A 80 -10.95 -0.54 4.72
CA GLY A 80 -9.72 -0.73 5.48
C GLY A 80 -8.59 -1.28 4.62
N PHE A 81 -7.37 -0.85 4.92
CA PHE A 81 -6.16 -1.38 4.33
C PHE A 81 -5.25 -1.98 5.39
N VAL A 82 -4.90 -3.25 5.19
CA VAL A 82 -3.93 -4.00 5.99
C VAL A 82 -3.07 -4.84 5.05
N GLY A 83 -1.79 -5.01 5.37
CA GLY A 83 -0.86 -5.79 4.56
C GLY A 83 -0.06 -4.97 3.55
N LYS A 84 0.41 -5.57 2.47
CA LYS A 84 1.33 -4.91 1.54
C LYS A 84 0.64 -3.91 0.60
N SER A 85 1.12 -2.66 0.56
CA SER A 85 0.64 -1.64 -0.38
C SER A 85 1.36 -1.68 -1.73
N HIS A 86 2.61 -1.35 -1.79
CA HIS A 86 3.53 -1.40 -2.94
C HIS A 86 3.09 -0.61 -4.20
N VAL A 87 2.13 0.28 -4.07
CA VAL A 87 1.62 1.13 -5.17
C VAL A 87 1.42 2.59 -4.78
N ILE A 88 1.82 2.97 -3.55
CA ILE A 88 1.72 4.34 -3.05
C ILE A 88 3.09 4.75 -2.51
N ASN A 89 3.72 5.73 -3.14
CA ASN A 89 5.00 6.34 -2.75
C ASN A 89 6.15 5.33 -2.47
N HIS A 90 6.05 4.09 -2.95
CA HIS A 90 7.03 3.03 -2.67
C HIS A 90 8.45 3.40 -3.14
N HIS A 91 8.58 4.28 -4.13
CA HIS A 91 9.87 4.79 -4.61
C HIS A 91 10.68 5.53 -3.53
N LEU A 92 10.03 6.04 -2.47
CA LEU A 92 10.72 6.69 -1.34
C LEU A 92 11.57 5.72 -0.51
N LEU A 93 11.33 4.41 -0.61
CA LEU A 93 12.13 3.40 0.08
C LEU A 93 13.48 3.15 -0.58
N ASN A 94 13.67 3.55 -1.83
CA ASN A 94 14.91 3.31 -2.56
C ASN A 94 16.07 4.16 -2.05
N SER A 95 15.80 5.30 -1.39
CA SER A 95 16.80 6.16 -0.76
C SER A 95 16.14 7.05 0.30
N THR A 96 16.82 7.22 1.42
CA THR A 96 16.40 8.14 2.50
C THR A 96 16.68 9.60 2.20
N ASP A 97 17.38 9.95 1.12
CA ASP A 97 17.81 11.32 0.80
C ASP A 97 16.64 12.32 0.71
N ASN A 98 15.47 11.83 0.41
CA ASN A 98 14.26 12.65 0.27
C ASN A 98 13.27 12.51 1.45
N TRP A 99 13.57 11.68 2.44
CA TRP A 99 12.62 11.38 3.53
C TRP A 99 12.21 12.64 4.28
N GLU A 100 13.15 13.47 4.69
CA GLU A 100 12.86 14.71 5.42
C GLU A 100 11.97 15.67 4.63
N ARG A 101 12.16 15.78 3.31
CA ARG A 101 11.34 16.60 2.42
C ARG A 101 9.88 16.12 2.35
N HIS A 102 9.66 14.83 2.61
CA HIS A 102 8.35 14.20 2.69
C HIS A 102 7.82 14.09 4.12
N GLY A 103 8.53 14.65 5.11
CA GLY A 103 8.14 14.60 6.51
C GLY A 103 8.36 13.25 7.17
N LEU A 104 9.23 12.40 6.60
CA LEU A 104 9.66 11.14 7.20
C LEU A 104 10.93 11.37 8.04
N ARG A 105 11.12 10.54 9.04
CA ARG A 105 12.30 10.55 9.91
C ARG A 105 13.31 9.51 9.46
N THR A 106 14.58 9.88 9.44
CA THR A 106 15.69 9.00 9.08
C THR A 106 16.26 8.28 10.30
N PHE A 107 16.84 7.13 10.07
CA PHE A 107 17.60 6.32 11.03
C PHE A 107 18.54 5.38 10.24
N PRO A 108 19.60 4.83 10.84
CA PRO A 108 20.47 3.86 10.16
C PRO A 108 19.70 2.59 9.77
N HIS A 109 20.04 1.97 8.63
CA HIS A 109 19.37 0.77 8.14
C HIS A 109 19.56 -0.47 9.06
N ASP A 110 20.65 -0.47 9.83
CA ASP A 110 21.01 -1.50 10.79
C ASP A 110 20.69 -1.12 12.25
N ALA A 111 19.88 -0.07 12.45
CA ALA A 111 19.52 0.41 13.78
C ALA A 111 18.70 -0.63 14.57
N ASP A 112 18.80 -0.57 15.89
CA ASP A 112 17.96 -1.38 16.77
C ASP A 112 16.52 -0.80 16.79
N PRO A 113 15.50 -1.55 16.37
CA PRO A 113 14.11 -1.10 16.37
C PRO A 113 13.57 -0.86 17.79
N TYR A 114 14.20 -1.41 18.83
CA TYR A 114 13.84 -1.20 20.23
C TYR A 114 14.49 0.04 20.83
N ASP A 115 15.43 0.67 20.14
CA ASP A 115 15.90 2.01 20.55
C ASP A 115 14.73 3.00 20.55
N PRO A 116 14.51 3.75 21.64
CA PRO A 116 13.35 4.64 21.74
C PRO A 116 13.25 5.69 20.62
N ALA A 117 14.39 6.20 20.13
CA ALA A 117 14.40 7.20 19.05
C ALA A 117 14.05 6.53 17.69
N VAL A 118 14.58 5.33 17.43
CA VAL A 118 14.27 4.54 16.23
C VAL A 118 12.81 4.10 16.25
N SER A 119 12.33 3.59 17.36
CA SER A 119 10.92 3.21 17.54
C SER A 119 9.97 4.39 17.32
N ALA A 120 10.28 5.57 17.86
CA ALA A 120 9.52 6.79 17.63
C ALA A 120 9.56 7.25 16.17
N ALA A 121 10.68 7.08 15.48
CA ALA A 121 10.82 7.40 14.06
C ALA A 121 9.99 6.43 13.20
N LEU A 122 10.03 5.13 13.49
CA LEU A 122 9.21 4.12 12.82
C LEU A 122 7.71 4.39 12.97
N ALA A 123 7.26 4.68 14.19
CA ALA A 123 5.86 5.01 14.48
C ALA A 123 5.42 6.28 13.71
N HIS A 124 6.27 7.31 13.70
CA HIS A 124 6.02 8.53 12.94
C HIS A 124 5.91 8.25 11.43
N ASN A 125 6.84 7.49 10.86
CA ASN A 125 6.86 7.17 9.44
C ASN A 125 5.64 6.31 9.06
N HIS A 126 5.25 5.35 9.89
CA HIS A 126 4.06 4.54 9.70
C HIS A 126 2.79 5.42 9.68
N ALA A 127 2.65 6.34 10.66
CA ALA A 127 1.52 7.27 10.71
C ALA A 127 1.48 8.16 9.46
N LYS A 128 2.63 8.67 9.02
CA LYS A 128 2.76 9.50 7.83
C LYS A 128 2.35 8.76 6.55
N TRP A 129 2.78 7.51 6.42
CA TRP A 129 2.37 6.66 5.30
C TRP A 129 0.87 6.36 5.32
N SER A 130 0.28 6.12 6.51
CA SER A 130 -1.17 5.97 6.67
C SER A 130 -1.93 7.21 6.17
N GLU A 131 -1.45 8.41 6.50
CA GLU A 131 -2.03 9.67 6.00
C GLU A 131 -2.03 9.75 4.48
N TRP A 132 -0.95 9.29 3.81
CA TRP A 132 -0.88 9.28 2.35
C TRP A 132 -1.80 8.25 1.69
N MET A 133 -2.14 7.18 2.41
CA MET A 133 -3.00 6.11 1.89
C MET A 133 -4.49 6.43 2.01
N LYS A 134 -4.91 7.13 3.06
CA LYS A 134 -6.31 7.47 3.30
C LYS A 134 -7.00 8.17 2.14
N PRO A 135 -6.39 9.17 1.46
CA PRO A 135 -7.04 9.85 0.33
C PRO A 135 -7.39 8.95 -0.86
N TYR A 136 -6.86 7.72 -0.91
CA TYR A 136 -7.21 6.73 -1.92
C TYR A 136 -8.50 5.97 -1.61
N GLY A 137 -9.22 6.34 -0.56
CA GLY A 137 -10.50 5.76 -0.21
C GLY A 137 -10.45 4.74 0.94
N PHE A 138 -9.48 4.88 1.85
CA PHE A 138 -9.37 4.02 3.02
C PHE A 138 -9.68 4.79 4.30
N ASP A 139 -10.72 4.37 5.04
CA ASP A 139 -11.07 4.91 6.36
C ASP A 139 -10.09 4.47 7.44
N PHE A 140 -9.62 3.22 7.32
CA PHE A 140 -8.67 2.61 8.22
C PHE A 140 -7.41 2.17 7.44
N VAL A 141 -6.23 2.52 7.96
CA VAL A 141 -4.94 2.10 7.41
C VAL A 141 -4.01 1.77 8.56
N ASP A 142 -3.69 0.51 8.75
CA ASP A 142 -2.74 0.05 9.78
C ASP A 142 -2.19 -1.34 9.40
N GLY A 143 -1.15 -1.82 10.09
CA GLY A 143 -0.60 -3.15 9.89
C GLY A 143 -0.11 -3.41 8.47
N PHE A 144 0.53 -2.44 7.83
CA PHE A 144 0.90 -2.53 6.42
C PHE A 144 2.42 -2.45 6.17
N TYR A 145 2.80 -2.98 5.02
CA TYR A 145 4.14 -2.86 4.43
C TYR A 145 4.09 -2.02 3.17
N THR A 146 5.05 -1.13 3.01
CA THR A 146 5.12 -0.21 1.87
C THR A 146 5.62 -0.89 0.60
N ALA A 147 6.44 -1.94 0.72
CA ALA A 147 7.03 -2.70 -0.38
C ALA A 147 7.22 -4.19 -0.02
N ASN A 148 8.05 -4.90 -0.76
CA ASN A 148 8.46 -6.26 -0.41
C ASN A 148 9.26 -6.28 0.90
N LEU A 149 9.30 -7.43 1.56
CA LEU A 149 10.37 -7.73 2.51
C LEU A 149 11.71 -7.60 1.79
N ARG A 150 12.75 -7.23 2.48
CA ARG A 150 14.08 -6.83 1.97
C ARG A 150 14.12 -5.49 1.21
N GLU A 151 12.98 -4.87 0.98
CA GLU A 151 12.87 -3.51 0.47
C GLU A 151 12.41 -2.54 1.56
N GLN A 152 12.14 -3.01 2.76
CA GLN A 152 11.94 -2.16 3.93
C GLN A 152 13.30 -1.64 4.36
N TYR A 153 13.40 -0.34 4.60
CA TYR A 153 14.68 0.31 4.85
C TYR A 153 15.43 -0.23 6.07
N LEU A 154 14.71 -0.60 7.14
CA LEU A 154 15.32 -1.15 8.35
C LEU A 154 15.43 -2.68 8.24
N ASP A 155 16.65 -3.20 8.38
CA ASP A 155 16.94 -4.65 8.25
C ASP A 155 16.14 -5.50 9.24
N ALA A 156 15.99 -5.05 10.47
CA ALA A 156 15.29 -5.78 11.52
C ALA A 156 13.80 -6.03 11.24
N ILE A 157 13.16 -5.21 10.40
CA ILE A 157 11.75 -5.40 10.02
C ILE A 157 11.55 -6.11 8.67
N ASN A 158 12.63 -6.58 8.05
CA ASN A 158 12.59 -7.35 6.80
C ASN A 158 12.14 -8.81 7.01
N GLN A 159 11.09 -9.01 7.79
CA GLN A 159 10.50 -10.32 8.10
C GLN A 159 8.97 -10.22 8.16
N HIS A 160 8.31 -11.38 8.05
CA HIS A 160 6.85 -11.43 8.16
C HIS A 160 6.39 -11.26 9.61
N HIS A 161 5.54 -10.27 9.85
CA HIS A 161 4.87 -10.02 11.12
C HIS A 161 3.37 -10.34 10.98
N ILE A 162 3.05 -11.62 10.79
CA ILE A 162 1.69 -12.08 10.48
C ILE A 162 0.74 -11.74 11.64
N GLU A 163 1.15 -12.00 12.88
CA GLU A 163 0.36 -11.72 14.08
C GLU A 163 0.02 -10.23 14.21
N TRP A 164 0.99 -9.36 13.95
CA TRP A 164 0.77 -7.91 13.93
C TRP A 164 -0.24 -7.51 12.86
N THR A 165 -0.05 -7.98 11.63
CA THR A 165 -0.96 -7.68 10.51
C THR A 165 -2.38 -8.18 10.79
N VAL A 166 -2.52 -9.41 11.30
CA VAL A 166 -3.82 -10.00 11.67
C VAL A 166 -4.47 -9.22 12.81
N SER A 167 -3.71 -8.83 13.84
CA SER A 167 -4.27 -8.04 14.96
C SER A 167 -4.87 -6.72 14.48
N LYS A 168 -4.23 -6.05 13.51
CA LYS A 168 -4.74 -4.80 12.92
C LYS A 168 -5.98 -5.04 12.04
N ALA A 169 -6.05 -6.16 11.33
CA ALA A 169 -7.26 -6.54 10.60
C ALA A 169 -8.44 -6.81 11.55
N LEU A 170 -8.19 -7.48 12.68
CA LEU A 170 -9.20 -7.71 13.71
C LEU A 170 -9.68 -6.39 14.32
N ASN A 171 -8.79 -5.45 14.63
CA ASN A 171 -9.16 -4.12 15.13
C ASN A 171 -10.08 -3.37 14.16
N PHE A 172 -9.83 -3.47 12.86
CA PHE A 172 -10.72 -2.89 11.85
C PHE A 172 -12.10 -3.54 11.87
N LEU A 173 -12.18 -4.87 11.91
CA LEU A 173 -13.44 -5.61 11.93
C LEU A 173 -14.25 -5.32 13.20
N GLU A 174 -13.60 -5.31 14.37
CA GLU A 174 -14.24 -4.99 15.64
C GLU A 174 -14.80 -3.56 15.68
N GLY A 175 -13.99 -2.59 15.24
CA GLY A 175 -14.43 -1.20 15.14
C GLY A 175 -15.47 -0.93 14.03
N SER A 176 -15.82 -1.93 13.22
CA SER A 176 -16.82 -1.83 12.15
C SER A 176 -18.14 -2.55 12.47
N ARG A 177 -18.27 -3.15 13.67
CA ARG A 177 -19.47 -3.93 14.04
C ARG A 177 -20.74 -3.10 14.20
N ASP A 178 -20.56 -1.81 14.58
CA ASP A 178 -21.66 -0.91 14.91
C ASP A 178 -21.85 0.22 13.87
N SER A 179 -21.23 0.09 12.70
CA SER A 179 -21.24 1.12 11.66
C SER A 179 -21.98 0.69 10.40
#